data_2ccd8166d510af514f44242cf12d5be6
#
_entry.id   2ccd8166d510af514f44242cf12d5be6
#
_cell.length_a   1.000
_cell.length_b   1.000
_cell.length_c   1.000
_cell.angle_alpha   90.00
_cell.angle_beta   90.00
_cell.angle_gamma   90.00
#
_symmetry.space_group_name_H-M   'P 1'
#
loop_
_entity.id
_entity.type
_entity.pdbx_description
1 polymer ?
#
loop_
_entity_poly.entity_id
_entity_poly.type
_entity_poly.pdbx_seq_one_letter_code
_entity_poly.pdbx_strand_id
1 'polypeptide(L)'
;MDLKKVISASRRVEMVGYYPQKLVQFLNKRYPPEKIHTLVLWSKKPERLLKDRDFAALLKRSGQIVLHFTISGMGGTRFEPGIPSTSHSLLLIPRLIDFLGSPDRLYVRFDPIVSFRLPDGSTFSNLELFPKILEKCHRAGVQKMVVSWMFPYDKVLLRLRKNGIHLSPSDAELVEEQRKNVQNQAQSAHMHIAGCCVDHWPVSKCIDGQELGRLHPQHLPATVERATGQRPCCGCTKSWDIGWYYPCPGGCLYCYANPK
;
A
#
# COMPACT_ATOMS: atom_id res chain seq x y z
N MET A 1 -21.39 -11.78 21.22
CA MET A 1 -21.38 -10.47 20.54
C MET A 1 -20.69 -10.63 19.20
N ASP A 2 -21.34 -10.17 18.14
CA ASP A 2 -20.70 -10.18 16.82
C ASP A 2 -19.54 -9.19 16.79
N LEU A 3 -18.39 -9.65 16.32
CA LEU A 3 -17.21 -8.80 16.17
C LEU A 3 -17.50 -7.66 15.18
N LYS A 4 -17.11 -6.45 15.52
CA LYS A 4 -17.13 -5.33 14.57
C LYS A 4 -16.27 -5.66 13.34
N LYS A 5 -16.68 -5.19 12.17
CA LYS A 5 -16.05 -5.54 10.89
C LYS A 5 -14.74 -4.78 10.66
N VAL A 6 -13.77 -5.48 10.08
CA VAL A 6 -12.60 -4.85 9.46
C VAL A 6 -12.97 -4.50 8.01
N ILE A 7 -12.91 -3.23 7.67
CA ILE A 7 -13.19 -2.73 6.32
C ILE A 7 -11.89 -2.37 5.64
N SER A 8 -11.70 -2.89 4.44
CA SER A 8 -10.55 -2.57 3.57
C SER A 8 -11.04 -1.67 2.43
N ALA A 9 -10.38 -0.54 2.21
CA ALA A 9 -10.77 0.40 1.16
C ALA A 9 -9.58 0.82 0.30
N SER A 10 -9.82 0.94 -1.02
CA SER A 10 -8.85 1.52 -1.96
C SER A 10 -7.79 0.56 -2.52
N ARG A 11 -7.99 -0.75 -2.43
CA ARG A 11 -7.04 -1.73 -3.00
C ARG A 11 -6.95 -1.70 -4.53
N ARG A 12 -8.06 -1.35 -5.21
CA ARG A 12 -8.19 -1.45 -6.68
C ARG A 12 -8.24 -0.11 -7.38
N VAL A 13 -8.45 0.95 -6.62
CA VAL A 13 -8.55 2.32 -7.10
C VAL A 13 -8.18 3.26 -5.97
N GLU A 14 -7.52 4.36 -6.26
CA GLU A 14 -7.16 5.38 -5.28
C GLU A 14 -8.39 6.17 -4.83
N MET A 15 -9.13 5.63 -3.85
CA MET A 15 -10.37 6.26 -3.38
C MET A 15 -10.10 7.47 -2.47
N VAL A 16 -9.06 7.38 -1.66
CA VAL A 16 -8.71 8.47 -0.72
C VAL A 16 -8.40 9.76 -1.48
N GLY A 17 -7.54 9.65 -2.50
CA GLY A 17 -7.11 10.81 -3.28
C GLY A 17 -8.12 11.28 -4.32
N TYR A 18 -8.81 10.34 -5.02
CA TYR A 18 -9.61 10.68 -6.20
C TYR A 18 -11.11 10.48 -6.04
N TYR A 19 -11.56 9.64 -5.13
CA TYR A 19 -13.00 9.32 -4.96
C TYR A 19 -13.48 9.38 -3.51
N PRO A 20 -13.12 10.43 -2.73
CA PRO A 20 -13.47 10.50 -1.31
C PRO A 20 -14.99 10.52 -1.09
N GLN A 21 -15.76 11.19 -1.97
CA GLN A 21 -17.21 11.23 -1.86
C GLN A 21 -17.84 9.85 -2.06
N LYS A 22 -17.30 9.03 -2.98
CA LYS A 22 -17.76 7.64 -3.16
C LYS A 22 -17.43 6.78 -1.95
N LEU A 23 -16.23 6.97 -1.35
CA LEU A 23 -15.86 6.28 -0.12
C LEU A 23 -16.84 6.64 1.02
N VAL A 24 -17.11 7.92 1.22
CA VAL A 24 -18.05 8.41 2.23
C VAL A 24 -19.46 7.83 2.02
N GLN A 25 -19.98 7.89 0.79
CA GLN A 25 -21.29 7.33 0.44
C GLN A 25 -21.38 5.82 0.75
N PHE A 26 -20.31 5.08 0.45
CA PHE A 26 -20.25 3.65 0.72
C PHE A 26 -20.24 3.34 2.22
N LEU A 27 -19.43 4.07 2.99
CA LEU A 27 -19.38 3.94 4.44
C LEU A 27 -20.73 4.24 5.06
N ASN A 28 -21.32 5.38 4.75
CA ASN A 28 -22.61 5.78 5.33
C ASN A 28 -23.74 4.80 4.98
N LYS A 29 -23.75 4.26 3.76
CA LYS A 29 -24.84 3.39 3.29
C LYS A 29 -24.73 1.96 3.78
N ARG A 30 -23.51 1.39 3.81
CA ARG A 30 -23.31 -0.05 4.07
C ARG A 30 -22.53 -0.37 5.34
N TYR A 31 -21.63 0.50 5.71
CA TYR A 31 -20.71 0.29 6.83
C TYR A 31 -20.55 1.58 7.63
N PRO A 32 -21.58 1.97 8.41
CA PRO A 32 -21.48 3.17 9.24
C PRO A 32 -20.19 3.13 10.08
N PRO A 33 -19.38 4.20 10.08
CA PRO A 33 -18.07 4.19 10.72
C PRO A 33 -18.07 3.67 12.16
N GLU A 34 -19.09 3.96 12.94
CA GLU A 34 -19.20 3.54 14.35
C GLU A 34 -19.31 2.02 14.52
N LYS A 35 -19.72 1.31 13.47
CA LYS A 35 -19.82 -0.16 13.45
C LYS A 35 -18.56 -0.83 12.90
N ILE A 36 -17.55 -0.04 12.52
CA ILE A 36 -16.27 -0.53 12.00
C ILE A 36 -15.30 -0.72 13.15
N HIS A 37 -14.67 -1.90 13.23
CA HIS A 37 -13.54 -2.14 14.12
C HIS A 37 -12.30 -1.36 13.63
N THR A 38 -11.90 -1.64 12.41
CA THR A 38 -10.75 -0.98 11.76
C THR A 38 -11.10 -0.63 10.32
N LEU A 39 -10.84 0.61 9.95
CA LEU A 39 -10.82 1.03 8.56
C LEU A 39 -9.38 0.97 8.04
N VAL A 40 -9.09 -0.02 7.20
CA VAL A 40 -7.78 -0.19 6.56
C VAL A 40 -7.81 0.53 5.21
N LEU A 41 -7.04 1.61 5.09
CA LEU A 41 -6.94 2.41 3.88
C LEU A 41 -5.67 2.04 3.10
N TRP A 42 -5.78 2.02 1.78
CA TRP A 42 -4.65 1.84 0.85
C TRP A 42 -4.55 3.09 -0.01
N SER A 43 -3.41 3.76 0.02
CA SER A 43 -3.29 5.00 -0.73
C SER A 43 -1.86 5.27 -1.18
N LYS A 44 -1.74 5.86 -2.38
CA LYS A 44 -0.53 6.54 -2.89
C LYS A 44 -0.67 8.06 -2.79
N LYS A 45 -1.87 8.54 -2.47
CA LYS A 45 -2.24 9.97 -2.45
C LYS A 45 -3.07 10.32 -1.22
N PRO A 46 -2.51 10.17 0.00
CA PRO A 46 -3.27 10.32 1.24
C PRO A 46 -3.48 11.75 1.72
N GLU A 47 -3.03 12.79 1.00
CA GLU A 47 -3.04 14.18 1.45
C GLU A 47 -4.42 14.68 1.87
N ARG A 48 -5.49 14.10 1.30
CA ARG A 48 -6.85 14.46 1.67
C ARG A 48 -7.17 14.16 3.13
N LEU A 49 -6.58 13.10 3.70
CA LEU A 49 -6.71 12.80 5.13
C LEU A 49 -6.22 13.95 6.03
N LEU A 50 -5.31 14.77 5.51
CA LEU A 50 -4.69 15.88 6.25
C LEU A 50 -5.29 17.25 5.89
N LYS A 51 -5.97 17.37 4.75
CA LYS A 51 -6.46 18.65 4.20
C LYS A 51 -7.96 18.80 4.32
N ASP A 52 -8.72 17.71 4.26
CA ASP A 52 -10.19 17.71 4.27
C ASP A 52 -10.67 17.28 5.68
N ARG A 53 -11.03 18.28 6.50
CA ARG A 53 -11.39 18.06 7.90
C ARG A 53 -12.65 17.22 8.05
N ASP A 54 -13.65 17.43 7.20
CA ASP A 54 -14.93 16.71 7.28
C ASP A 54 -14.75 15.25 6.88
N PHE A 55 -13.99 15.00 5.82
CA PHE A 55 -13.62 13.66 5.41
C PHE A 55 -12.82 12.93 6.50
N ALA A 56 -11.81 13.58 7.05
CA ALA A 56 -10.99 13.04 8.14
C ALA A 56 -11.84 12.75 9.40
N ALA A 57 -12.71 13.68 9.80
CA ALA A 57 -13.57 13.53 10.97
C ALA A 57 -14.54 12.35 10.80
N LEU A 58 -15.13 12.19 9.61
CA LEU A 58 -16.01 11.05 9.32
C LEU A 58 -15.25 9.73 9.46
N LEU A 59 -14.06 9.60 8.87
CA LEU A 59 -13.29 8.36 8.93
C LEU A 59 -12.85 8.03 10.37
N LYS A 60 -12.52 9.06 11.17
CA LYS A 60 -12.14 8.91 12.59
C LYS A 60 -13.27 8.42 13.50
N ARG A 61 -14.51 8.38 13.04
CA ARG A 61 -15.62 7.72 13.77
C ARG A 61 -15.50 6.20 13.78
N SER A 62 -14.65 5.61 12.94
CA SER A 62 -14.28 4.19 13.01
C SER A 62 -13.49 3.90 14.30
N GLY A 63 -13.52 2.66 14.78
CA GLY A 63 -12.78 2.26 15.98
C GLY A 63 -11.29 2.60 15.91
N GLN A 64 -10.69 2.39 14.72
CA GLN A 64 -9.36 2.91 14.37
C GLN A 64 -9.17 2.98 12.84
N ILE A 65 -8.16 3.72 12.42
CA ILE A 65 -7.70 3.76 11.04
C ILE A 65 -6.28 3.17 10.97
N VAL A 66 -6.05 2.28 10.00
CA VAL A 66 -4.72 1.80 9.62
C VAL A 66 -4.49 2.19 8.17
N LEU A 67 -3.34 2.77 7.87
CA LEU A 67 -3.00 3.24 6.54
C LEU A 67 -1.84 2.43 5.95
N HIS A 68 -2.09 1.81 4.80
CA HIS A 68 -1.06 1.31 3.90
C HIS A 68 -0.70 2.42 2.91
N PHE A 69 0.37 3.13 3.20
CA PHE A 69 0.88 4.21 2.35
C PHE A 69 1.92 3.67 1.38
N THR A 70 1.59 3.63 0.10
CA THR A 70 2.51 3.14 -0.93
C THR A 70 3.39 4.28 -1.46
N ILE A 71 4.69 4.13 -1.29
CA ILE A 71 5.75 5.00 -1.83
C ILE A 71 6.65 4.12 -2.68
N SER A 72 6.36 4.02 -3.97
CA SER A 72 7.09 3.16 -4.92
C SER A 72 8.40 3.75 -5.43
N GLY A 73 8.66 5.02 -5.12
CA GLY A 73 9.78 5.76 -5.73
C GLY A 73 9.45 6.38 -7.09
N MET A 74 8.33 6.02 -7.72
CA MET A 74 7.99 6.41 -9.10
C MET A 74 6.96 7.54 -9.19
N GLY A 75 6.43 8.02 -8.07
CA GLY A 75 5.43 9.10 -8.06
C GLY A 75 5.91 10.37 -8.75
N GLY A 76 5.03 10.99 -9.56
CA GLY A 76 5.33 12.18 -10.34
C GLY A 76 6.17 11.94 -11.59
N THR A 77 6.48 10.67 -11.91
CA THR A 77 7.19 10.28 -13.13
C THR A 77 6.22 9.76 -14.20
N ARG A 78 6.73 9.47 -15.40
CA ARG A 78 5.96 8.82 -16.46
C ARG A 78 5.31 7.48 -16.03
N PHE A 79 5.83 6.84 -15.00
CA PHE A 79 5.30 5.55 -14.50
C PHE A 79 4.10 5.73 -13.56
N GLU A 80 4.03 6.86 -12.86
CA GLU A 80 2.96 7.22 -11.91
C GLU A 80 2.59 8.72 -12.04
N PRO A 81 2.08 9.17 -13.18
CA PRO A 81 1.93 10.60 -13.47
C PRO A 81 0.94 11.33 -12.55
N GLY A 82 -0.10 10.64 -12.06
CA GLY A 82 -1.10 11.21 -11.17
C GLY A 82 -0.78 11.07 -9.67
N ILE A 83 0.34 10.47 -9.32
CA ILE A 83 0.75 10.23 -7.93
C ILE A 83 1.75 11.31 -7.49
N PRO A 84 1.70 11.80 -6.25
CA PRO A 84 2.67 12.76 -5.73
C PRO A 84 4.10 12.25 -5.84
N SER A 85 5.06 13.16 -6.02
CA SER A 85 6.48 12.80 -6.06
C SER A 85 6.91 12.08 -4.79
N THR A 86 7.94 11.25 -4.91
CA THR A 86 8.51 10.50 -3.77
C THR A 86 8.92 11.45 -2.64
N SER A 87 9.57 12.57 -2.97
CA SER A 87 9.99 13.57 -1.96
C SER A 87 8.78 14.16 -1.23
N HIS A 88 7.72 14.51 -1.95
CA HIS A 88 6.49 15.02 -1.34
C HIS A 88 5.83 13.93 -0.44
N SER A 89 5.74 12.70 -0.92
CA SER A 89 5.17 11.59 -0.15
C SER A 89 5.91 11.34 1.16
N LEU A 90 7.24 11.39 1.14
CA LEU A 90 8.07 11.22 2.34
C LEU A 90 7.83 12.33 3.38
N LEU A 91 7.57 13.56 2.96
CA LEU A 91 7.25 14.68 3.85
C LEU A 91 5.89 14.55 4.54
N LEU A 92 4.99 13.69 4.02
CA LEU A 92 3.69 13.47 4.64
C LEU A 92 3.75 12.51 5.84
N ILE A 93 4.79 11.68 5.94
CA ILE A 93 4.87 10.58 6.92
C ILE A 93 4.63 11.06 8.36
N PRO A 94 5.34 12.06 8.90
CA PRO A 94 5.12 12.50 10.28
C PRO A 94 3.67 12.95 10.52
N ARG A 95 3.13 13.74 9.59
CA ARG A 95 1.75 14.25 9.69
C ARG A 95 0.70 13.13 9.61
N LEU A 96 0.98 12.07 8.84
CA LEU A 96 0.11 10.89 8.78
C LEU A 96 0.19 10.09 10.07
N ILE A 97 1.37 9.97 10.69
CA ILE A 97 1.52 9.35 12.00
C ILE A 97 0.68 10.11 13.06
N ASP A 98 0.79 11.44 13.08
CA ASP A 98 -0.03 12.29 13.97
C ASP A 98 -1.53 12.11 13.70
N PHE A 99 -1.93 12.06 12.43
CA PHE A 99 -3.33 11.80 12.06
C PHE A 99 -3.84 10.44 12.57
N LEU A 100 -3.01 9.40 12.47
CA LEU A 100 -3.33 8.03 12.88
C LEU A 100 -3.20 7.82 14.40
N GLY A 101 -2.50 8.71 15.09
CA GLY A 101 -2.23 8.65 16.52
C GLY A 101 -1.22 7.59 16.96
N SER A 102 -0.59 6.89 16.03
CA SER A 102 0.49 5.94 16.29
C SER A 102 1.26 5.60 15.01
N PRO A 103 2.59 5.48 15.06
CA PRO A 103 3.39 5.01 13.95
C PRO A 103 3.07 3.54 13.57
N ASP A 104 2.64 2.73 14.54
CA ASP A 104 2.25 1.33 14.32
C ASP A 104 1.02 1.17 13.43
N ARG A 105 0.23 2.22 13.24
CA ARG A 105 -0.93 2.24 12.34
C ARG A 105 -0.59 2.71 10.92
N LEU A 106 0.67 3.05 10.66
CA LEU A 106 1.20 3.40 9.35
C LEU A 106 2.10 2.29 8.84
N TYR A 107 1.69 1.64 7.77
CA TYR A 107 2.50 0.68 7.02
C TYR A 107 2.98 1.35 5.74
N VAL A 108 4.28 1.53 5.57
CA VAL A 108 4.81 1.99 4.29
C VAL A 108 4.99 0.79 3.37
N ARG A 109 4.59 0.95 2.11
CA ARG A 109 4.71 -0.08 1.08
C ARG A 109 5.64 0.40 -0.02
N PHE A 110 6.73 -0.31 -0.23
CA PHE A 110 7.56 -0.16 -1.42
C PHE A 110 7.13 -1.21 -2.44
N ASP A 111 6.10 -0.88 -3.20
CA ASP A 111 5.28 -1.84 -3.96
C ASP A 111 4.69 -1.18 -5.23
N PRO A 112 5.00 -1.74 -6.42
CA PRO A 112 5.91 -2.85 -6.66
C PRO A 112 7.37 -2.43 -6.86
N ILE A 113 8.28 -3.38 -6.64
CA ILE A 113 9.65 -3.31 -7.17
C ILE A 113 9.57 -3.68 -8.65
N VAL A 114 10.20 -2.86 -9.51
CA VAL A 114 10.21 -3.03 -10.96
C VAL A 114 11.59 -2.85 -11.54
N SER A 115 11.84 -3.55 -12.65
CA SER A 115 13.00 -3.33 -13.51
C SER A 115 12.52 -3.30 -14.97
N PHE A 116 12.82 -2.23 -15.68
CA PHE A 116 12.33 -1.97 -17.03
C PHE A 116 13.49 -1.67 -17.98
N ARG A 117 13.36 -2.13 -19.25
CA ARG A 117 14.10 -1.61 -20.38
C ARG A 117 13.27 -0.51 -21.04
N LEU A 118 13.85 0.68 -21.19
CA LEU A 118 13.20 1.86 -21.75
C LEU A 118 13.37 1.92 -23.30
N PRO A 119 12.60 2.79 -23.99
CA PRO A 119 12.66 2.92 -25.46
C PRO A 119 14.05 3.33 -25.99
N ASP A 120 14.83 4.05 -25.21
CA ASP A 120 16.20 4.47 -25.53
C ASP A 120 17.25 3.38 -25.27
N GLY A 121 16.82 2.18 -24.87
CA GLY A 121 17.69 1.04 -24.55
C GLY A 121 18.24 1.08 -23.13
N SER A 122 18.06 2.15 -22.37
CA SER A 122 18.49 2.23 -20.98
C SER A 122 17.65 1.32 -20.07
N THR A 123 18.16 1.03 -18.88
CA THR A 123 17.45 0.29 -17.84
C THR A 123 17.03 1.24 -16.73
N PHE A 124 15.87 0.96 -16.15
CA PHE A 124 15.34 1.65 -14.98
C PHE A 124 14.97 0.63 -13.91
N SER A 125 15.39 0.86 -12.67
CA SER A 125 14.88 0.14 -11.51
C SER A 125 14.56 1.13 -10.40
N ASN A 126 13.38 0.99 -9.78
CA ASN A 126 13.05 1.80 -8.61
C ASN A 126 13.77 1.31 -7.35
N LEU A 127 14.41 0.15 -7.41
CA LEU A 127 15.16 -0.41 -6.28
C LEU A 127 16.31 0.50 -5.83
N GLU A 128 16.87 1.29 -6.74
CA GLU A 128 17.90 2.30 -6.43
C GLU A 128 17.41 3.38 -5.45
N LEU A 129 16.10 3.59 -5.37
CA LEU A 129 15.49 4.57 -4.46
C LEU A 129 15.15 3.96 -3.09
N PHE A 130 15.21 2.64 -2.96
CA PHE A 130 14.85 1.93 -1.75
C PHE A 130 15.62 2.38 -0.51
N PRO A 131 16.98 2.52 -0.55
CA PRO A 131 17.75 2.93 0.64
C PRO A 131 17.30 4.28 1.19
N LYS A 132 17.08 5.25 0.31
CA LYS A 132 16.64 6.60 0.68
C LYS A 132 15.24 6.60 1.28
N ILE A 133 14.34 5.80 0.72
CA ILE A 133 12.97 5.68 1.22
C ILE A 133 12.99 5.00 2.59
N LEU A 134 13.75 3.91 2.72
CA LEU A 134 13.92 3.18 3.97
C LEU A 134 14.44 4.07 5.09
N GLU A 135 15.53 4.82 4.84
CA GLU A 135 16.13 5.75 5.80
C GLU A 135 15.11 6.80 6.27
N LYS A 136 14.39 7.43 5.34
CA LYS A 136 13.41 8.47 5.66
C LYS A 136 12.23 7.90 6.46
N CYS A 137 11.78 6.69 6.13
CA CYS A 137 10.75 6.00 6.89
C CYS A 137 11.20 5.70 8.32
N HIS A 138 12.41 5.15 8.46
CA HIS A 138 13.00 4.86 9.77
C HIS A 138 13.13 6.13 10.64
N ARG A 139 13.69 7.21 10.09
CA ARG A 139 13.81 8.50 10.81
C ARG A 139 12.46 9.10 11.22
N ALA A 140 11.41 8.80 10.48
CA ALA A 140 10.05 9.23 10.81
C ALA A 140 9.34 8.30 11.81
N GLY A 141 10.01 7.27 12.33
CA GLY A 141 9.47 6.33 13.31
C GLY A 141 8.64 5.19 12.72
N VAL A 142 8.62 5.02 11.40
CA VAL A 142 8.00 3.84 10.74
C VAL A 142 8.85 2.62 11.04
N GLN A 143 8.22 1.57 11.59
CA GLN A 143 8.93 0.35 11.96
C GLN A 143 8.72 -0.81 10.98
N LYS A 144 7.63 -0.76 10.19
CA LYS A 144 7.21 -1.87 9.33
C LYS A 144 7.09 -1.42 7.89
N MET A 145 7.73 -2.15 6.99
CA MET A 145 7.61 -1.94 5.56
C MET A 145 7.16 -3.23 4.86
N VAL A 146 6.34 -3.07 3.84
CA VAL A 146 5.90 -4.18 2.99
C VAL A 146 6.43 -3.97 1.59
N VAL A 147 7.01 -5.01 1.02
CA VAL A 147 7.51 -5.01 -0.35
C VAL A 147 6.83 -6.07 -1.20
N SER A 148 6.79 -5.86 -2.51
CA SER A 148 6.49 -6.90 -3.48
C SER A 148 7.14 -6.58 -4.82
N TRP A 149 7.46 -7.61 -5.59
CA TRP A 149 7.86 -7.46 -7.00
C TRP A 149 6.64 -7.42 -7.89
N MET A 150 6.74 -6.69 -9.00
CA MET A 150 5.64 -6.57 -9.94
C MET A 150 5.28 -7.94 -10.52
N PHE A 151 3.99 -8.30 -10.44
CA PHE A 151 3.49 -9.48 -11.12
C PHE A 151 3.17 -9.15 -12.60
N PRO A 152 3.67 -9.92 -13.58
CA PRO A 152 3.56 -9.60 -15.00
C PRO A 152 2.21 -10.02 -15.60
N TYR A 153 1.11 -9.41 -15.16
CA TYR A 153 -0.19 -9.64 -15.78
C TYR A 153 -0.19 -9.21 -17.26
N ASP A 154 -0.84 -9.96 -18.14
CA ASP A 154 -0.87 -9.70 -19.60
C ASP A 154 -1.29 -8.26 -19.93
N LYS A 155 -2.33 -7.76 -19.26
CA LYS A 155 -2.81 -6.38 -19.45
C LYS A 155 -1.80 -5.32 -19.00
N VAL A 156 -0.94 -5.63 -18.03
CA VAL A 156 0.16 -4.75 -17.62
C VAL A 156 1.26 -4.78 -18.66
N LEU A 157 1.66 -5.97 -19.09
CA LEU A 157 2.68 -6.14 -20.13
C LEU A 157 2.27 -5.46 -21.45
N LEU A 158 1.00 -5.61 -21.84
CA LEU A 158 0.46 -4.94 -23.03
C LEU A 158 0.54 -3.41 -22.91
N ARG A 159 0.19 -2.86 -21.73
CA ARG A 159 0.26 -1.41 -21.50
C ARG A 159 1.70 -0.91 -21.51
N LEU A 160 2.62 -1.62 -20.88
CA LEU A 160 4.04 -1.28 -20.90
C LEU A 160 4.56 -1.27 -22.34
N ARG A 161 4.31 -2.33 -23.13
CA ARG A 161 4.71 -2.43 -24.54
C ARG A 161 4.18 -1.28 -25.38
N LYS A 162 2.92 -0.87 -25.20
CA LYS A 162 2.34 0.30 -25.89
C LYS A 162 3.08 1.61 -25.59
N ASN A 163 3.82 1.69 -24.48
CA ASN A 163 4.67 2.81 -24.10
C ASN A 163 6.15 2.58 -24.44
N GLY A 164 6.48 1.53 -25.22
CA GLY A 164 7.85 1.15 -25.57
C GLY A 164 8.67 0.64 -24.38
N ILE A 165 8.00 0.21 -23.30
CA ILE A 165 8.64 -0.28 -22.08
C ILE A 165 8.53 -1.80 -22.03
N HIS A 166 9.61 -2.46 -21.70
CA HIS A 166 9.66 -3.90 -21.52
C HIS A 166 10.15 -4.24 -20.13
N LEU A 167 9.76 -5.41 -19.61
CA LEU A 167 10.42 -5.94 -18.42
C LEU A 167 11.89 -6.21 -18.74
N SER A 168 12.77 -5.81 -17.86
CA SER A 168 14.16 -6.28 -17.94
C SER A 168 14.17 -7.79 -17.73
N PRO A 169 14.95 -8.55 -18.49
CA PRO A 169 15.19 -9.94 -18.17
C PRO A 169 15.70 -10.02 -16.72
N SER A 170 15.01 -10.77 -15.89
CA SER A 170 15.47 -11.11 -14.55
C SER A 170 15.54 -12.63 -14.49
N ASP A 171 16.75 -13.15 -14.39
CA ASP A 171 16.92 -14.54 -13.98
C ASP A 171 16.60 -14.69 -12.48
N ALA A 172 16.44 -15.92 -12.05
CA ALA A 172 16.09 -16.20 -10.66
C ALA A 172 17.20 -15.75 -9.68
N GLU A 173 18.45 -15.79 -10.12
CA GLU A 173 19.61 -15.40 -9.32
C GLU A 173 19.62 -13.90 -9.05
N LEU A 174 19.40 -13.08 -10.07
CA LEU A 174 19.31 -11.63 -9.94
C LEU A 174 18.16 -11.20 -9.01
N VAL A 175 17.00 -11.84 -9.12
CA VAL A 175 15.88 -11.57 -8.23
C VAL A 175 16.21 -11.94 -6.80
N GLU A 176 16.88 -13.06 -6.58
CA GLU A 176 17.27 -13.51 -5.25
C GLU A 176 18.35 -12.59 -4.64
N GLU A 177 19.30 -12.12 -5.45
CA GLU A 177 20.28 -11.11 -5.02
C GLU A 177 19.61 -9.81 -4.61
N GLN A 178 18.66 -9.31 -5.40
CA GLN A 178 17.86 -8.14 -5.05
C GLN A 178 17.12 -8.34 -3.73
N ARG A 179 16.51 -9.51 -3.51
CA ARG A 179 15.81 -9.86 -2.28
C ARG A 179 16.75 -9.81 -1.07
N LYS A 180 17.90 -10.44 -1.16
CA LYS A 180 18.93 -10.42 -0.09
C LYS A 180 19.38 -9.00 0.22
N ASN A 181 19.64 -8.21 -0.83
CA ASN A 181 20.05 -6.82 -0.65
C ASN A 181 18.99 -5.99 0.10
N VAL A 182 17.71 -6.11 -0.29
CA VAL A 182 16.60 -5.43 0.38
C VAL A 182 16.48 -5.86 1.86
N GLN A 183 16.65 -7.15 2.15
CA GLN A 183 16.64 -7.67 3.53
C GLN A 183 17.80 -7.12 4.36
N ASN A 184 19.00 -7.14 3.83
CA ASN A 184 20.21 -6.67 4.51
C ASN A 184 20.09 -5.15 4.84
N GLN A 185 19.59 -4.35 3.90
CA GLN A 185 19.37 -2.92 4.12
C GLN A 185 18.33 -2.68 5.21
N ALA A 186 17.21 -3.42 5.19
CA ALA A 186 16.18 -3.30 6.21
C ALA A 186 16.70 -3.70 7.60
N GLN A 187 17.47 -4.79 7.68
CA GLN A 187 18.11 -5.24 8.91
C GLN A 187 19.08 -4.20 9.47
N SER A 188 19.93 -3.63 8.61
CA SER A 188 20.88 -2.57 8.99
C SER A 188 20.17 -1.30 9.48
N ALA A 189 18.97 -1.04 8.98
CA ALA A 189 18.12 0.08 9.44
C ALA A 189 17.22 -0.29 10.61
N HIS A 190 17.32 -1.47 11.19
CA HIS A 190 16.44 -1.99 12.25
C HIS A 190 14.94 -1.91 11.91
N MET A 191 14.60 -2.08 10.64
CA MET A 191 13.21 -2.07 10.16
C MET A 191 12.72 -3.48 9.85
N HIS A 192 11.48 -3.76 10.28
CA HIS A 192 10.81 -5.00 9.91
C HIS A 192 10.30 -4.92 8.46
N ILE A 193 10.75 -5.86 7.63
CA ILE A 193 10.29 -5.97 6.25
C ILE A 193 9.57 -7.29 6.02
N ALA A 194 8.46 -7.24 5.30
CA ALA A 194 7.69 -8.43 4.94
C ALA A 194 7.29 -8.40 3.46
N GLY A 195 7.25 -9.57 2.84
CA GLY A 195 6.90 -9.73 1.44
C GLY A 195 5.40 -9.94 1.22
N CYS A 196 4.77 -9.15 0.37
CA CYS A 196 3.39 -9.42 -0.03
C CYS A 196 3.37 -10.46 -1.16
N CYS A 197 3.18 -11.73 -0.79
CA CYS A 197 3.30 -12.87 -1.70
C CYS A 197 4.67 -12.90 -2.42
N VAL A 198 5.72 -12.87 -1.65
CA VAL A 198 7.09 -13.06 -2.08
C VAL A 198 7.56 -14.38 -1.51
N ASP A 199 7.99 -15.29 -2.37
CA ASP A 199 8.44 -16.61 -1.96
C ASP A 199 9.70 -16.51 -1.09
N HIS A 200 9.79 -17.41 -0.11
CA HIS A 200 10.92 -17.50 0.84
C HIS A 200 11.15 -16.25 1.72
N TRP A 201 10.13 -15.38 1.82
CA TRP A 201 10.16 -14.20 2.69
C TRP A 201 9.19 -14.30 3.86
N PRO A 202 9.41 -13.53 4.94
CA PRO A 202 8.39 -13.35 5.96
C PRO A 202 7.09 -12.87 5.33
N VAL A 203 6.01 -13.64 5.54
CA VAL A 203 4.72 -13.37 4.91
C VAL A 203 4.12 -12.11 5.48
N SER A 204 3.86 -11.12 4.62
CA SER A 204 3.10 -9.94 5.01
C SER A 204 1.64 -10.32 5.27
N LYS A 205 1.18 -10.03 6.47
CA LYS A 205 -0.25 -9.97 6.80
C LYS A 205 -0.69 -8.51 6.74
N CYS A 206 -0.96 -8.02 5.53
CA CYS A 206 -1.37 -6.62 5.35
C CYS A 206 -2.63 -6.26 6.15
N ILE A 207 -3.50 -7.24 6.39
CA ILE A 207 -4.59 -7.17 7.37
C ILE A 207 -4.39 -8.36 8.31
N ASP A 208 -4.03 -8.08 9.54
CA ASP A 208 -3.82 -9.07 10.59
C ASP A 208 -4.76 -8.77 11.77
N GLY A 209 -5.79 -9.59 11.94
CA GLY A 209 -6.78 -9.38 12.99
C GLY A 209 -6.19 -9.35 14.39
N GLN A 210 -5.13 -10.14 14.64
CA GLN A 210 -4.45 -10.13 15.94
C GLN A 210 -3.77 -8.77 16.19
N GLU A 211 -3.02 -8.28 15.22
CA GLU A 211 -2.35 -6.99 15.29
C GLU A 211 -3.36 -5.83 15.34
N LEU A 212 -4.44 -5.91 14.55
CA LEU A 212 -5.50 -4.89 14.59
C LEU A 212 -6.19 -4.83 15.96
N GLY A 213 -6.35 -5.96 16.64
CA GLY A 213 -6.86 -5.99 18.02
C GLY A 213 -5.88 -5.35 19.01
N ARG A 214 -4.58 -5.64 18.88
CA ARG A 214 -3.51 -5.02 19.69
C ARG A 214 -3.46 -3.51 19.51
N LEU A 215 -3.61 -3.02 18.29
CA LEU A 215 -3.56 -1.60 17.94
C LEU A 215 -4.86 -0.84 18.28
N HIS A 216 -5.97 -1.55 18.53
CA HIS A 216 -7.24 -0.89 18.79
C HIS A 216 -7.19 -0.11 20.11
N PRO A 217 -7.65 1.17 20.15
CA PRO A 217 -7.56 2.01 21.36
C PRO A 217 -8.21 1.41 22.60
N GLN A 218 -9.22 0.56 22.41
CA GLN A 218 -9.94 -0.16 23.46
C GLN A 218 -9.57 -1.66 23.52
N HIS A 219 -8.51 -2.08 22.83
CA HIS A 219 -8.07 -3.47 22.74
C HIS A 219 -9.19 -4.46 22.33
N LEU A 220 -10.15 -4.00 21.54
CA LEU A 220 -11.22 -4.85 21.03
C LEU A 220 -10.66 -5.88 20.04
N PRO A 221 -11.11 -7.15 20.11
CA PRO A 221 -10.65 -8.17 19.18
C PRO A 221 -11.21 -7.97 17.77
N ALA A 222 -10.39 -8.26 16.76
CA ALA A 222 -10.82 -8.39 15.37
C ALA A 222 -10.81 -9.85 14.94
N THR A 223 -11.48 -10.17 13.83
CA THR A 223 -11.48 -11.55 13.29
C THR A 223 -10.08 -11.98 12.88
N VAL A 224 -9.71 -13.18 13.29
CA VAL A 224 -8.46 -13.84 12.89
C VAL A 224 -8.68 -14.90 11.80
N GLU A 225 -9.91 -15.06 11.33
CA GLU A 225 -10.23 -15.94 10.20
C GLU A 225 -9.40 -15.57 8.98
N ARG A 226 -8.86 -16.56 8.28
CA ARG A 226 -8.11 -16.35 7.03
C ARG A 226 -9.00 -15.75 5.96
N ALA A 227 -8.48 -14.78 5.22
CA ALA A 227 -9.16 -14.21 4.07
C ALA A 227 -9.34 -15.25 2.95
N THR A 228 -10.53 -15.30 2.36
CA THR A 228 -10.84 -16.12 1.18
C THR A 228 -10.74 -15.29 -0.09
N GLY A 229 -10.52 -15.96 -1.24
CA GLY A 229 -10.45 -15.28 -2.54
C GLY A 229 -9.20 -14.41 -2.77
N GLN A 230 -8.18 -14.57 -1.93
CA GLN A 230 -6.86 -13.97 -2.10
C GLN A 230 -5.89 -14.95 -2.75
N ARG A 231 -4.69 -14.46 -3.12
CA ARG A 231 -3.62 -15.35 -3.62
C ARG A 231 -3.30 -16.43 -2.57
N PRO A 232 -2.93 -17.66 -2.96
CA PRO A 232 -2.65 -18.75 -2.01
C PRO A 232 -1.62 -18.40 -0.94
N CYS A 233 -0.60 -17.61 -1.30
CA CYS A 233 0.47 -17.12 -0.42
C CYS A 233 0.06 -15.95 0.48
N CYS A 234 -1.19 -15.44 0.39
CA CYS A 234 -1.64 -14.32 1.20
C CYS A 234 -1.92 -14.74 2.65
N GLY A 235 -1.28 -14.07 3.61
CA GLY A 235 -1.48 -14.30 5.05
C GLY A 235 -2.56 -13.43 5.70
N CYS A 236 -3.29 -12.61 4.94
CA CYS A 236 -4.27 -11.69 5.50
C CYS A 236 -5.45 -12.39 6.17
N THR A 237 -5.99 -11.77 7.21
CA THR A 237 -7.26 -12.15 7.81
C THR A 237 -8.43 -11.51 7.07
N LYS A 238 -9.63 -12.02 7.33
CA LYS A 238 -10.90 -11.63 6.71
C LYS A 238 -11.18 -10.13 6.88
N SER A 239 -11.55 -9.50 5.79
CA SER A 239 -12.01 -8.12 5.74
C SER A 239 -13.03 -7.94 4.63
N TRP A 240 -13.87 -6.91 4.76
CA TRP A 240 -14.78 -6.53 3.70
C TRP A 240 -14.12 -5.45 2.84
N ASP A 241 -13.83 -5.80 1.58
CA ASP A 241 -13.15 -4.89 0.67
C ASP A 241 -14.16 -3.99 -0.04
N ILE A 242 -13.95 -2.69 0.05
CA ILE A 242 -14.73 -1.68 -0.66
C ILE A 242 -13.84 -0.95 -1.67
N GLY A 243 -14.41 -0.67 -2.81
CA GLY A 243 -13.70 -0.10 -3.96
C GLY A 243 -13.88 -0.98 -5.18
N TRP A 244 -14.28 -0.33 -6.25
CA TRP A 244 -14.54 -0.97 -7.53
C TRP A 244 -13.39 -0.69 -8.48
N TYR A 245 -13.40 -1.34 -9.63
CA TYR A 245 -12.45 -1.06 -10.72
C TYR A 245 -12.84 0.22 -11.47
N TYR A 246 -12.94 1.35 -10.76
CA TYR A 246 -13.10 2.65 -11.41
C TYR A 246 -11.85 3.01 -12.21
N PRO A 247 -12.00 3.83 -13.28
CA PRO A 247 -10.85 4.46 -13.91
C PRO A 247 -10.06 5.27 -12.88
N CYS A 248 -8.78 4.94 -12.70
CA CYS A 248 -7.95 5.59 -11.69
C CYS A 248 -7.06 6.67 -12.31
N PRO A 249 -7.26 7.97 -11.98
CA PRO A 249 -6.42 9.05 -12.50
C PRO A 249 -4.95 9.01 -12.05
N GLY A 250 -4.58 8.06 -11.17
CA GLY A 250 -3.19 7.82 -10.80
C GLY A 250 -2.30 7.42 -11.97
N GLY A 251 -2.88 6.81 -13.02
CA GLY A 251 -2.21 6.52 -14.29
C GLY A 251 -1.03 5.56 -14.19
N CYS A 252 -0.90 4.77 -13.13
CA CYS A 252 0.25 3.89 -12.93
C CYS A 252 0.37 2.87 -14.06
N LEU A 253 1.45 2.89 -14.84
CA LEU A 253 1.63 2.05 -16.02
C LEU A 253 1.63 0.55 -15.69
N TYR A 254 2.12 0.17 -14.53
CA TYR A 254 2.19 -1.20 -14.05
C TYR A 254 0.94 -1.66 -13.28
N CYS A 255 -0.11 -0.84 -13.20
CA CYS A 255 -1.28 -1.16 -12.37
C CYS A 255 -2.07 -2.34 -12.96
N TYR A 256 -2.35 -3.32 -12.11
CA TYR A 256 -3.19 -4.47 -12.46
C TYR A 256 -4.69 -4.13 -12.51
N ALA A 257 -5.10 -2.99 -11.94
CA ALA A 257 -6.49 -2.55 -11.94
C ALA A 257 -6.83 -1.77 -13.24
N ASN A 258 -7.39 -0.59 -13.14
CA ASN A 258 -7.88 0.20 -14.26
C ASN A 258 -7.28 1.63 -14.24
N PRO A 259 -5.98 1.82 -14.54
CA PRO A 259 -5.38 3.15 -14.64
C PRO A 259 -5.97 3.90 -15.85
N LYS A 260 -6.07 5.22 -15.73
CA LYS A 260 -6.61 6.11 -16.75
C LYS A 260 -5.49 6.94 -17.38
#